data_aa6eae5683e7bd88a4f429ec71179f7b
#
_entry.id   aa6eae5683e7bd88a4f429ec71179f7b
#
_cell.length_a   1.000
_cell.length_b   1.000
_cell.length_c   1.000
_cell.angle_alpha   90.00
_cell.angle_beta   90.00
_cell.angle_gamma   90.00
#
_symmetry.space_group_name_H-M   'P 1'
#
loop_
_entity.id
_entity.type
_entity.pdbx_description
1 polymer ?
#
loop_
_entity_poly.entity_id
_entity_poly.type
_entity_poly.pdbx_seq_one_letter_code
_entity_poly.pdbx_strand_id
1 'polypeptide(L)'
;KGKRIAMFCTGGIRCEKSTNFLIQNNHNNVFHLKGGILKYLEKVALEKSQWKGECFVFDQRVSLRHGLKEGSYSLCFACRRPISDIDKTHNKYEEGVSCHNCYDQHSLRRKEGFRERQRQIIRRAKRNI
;
A
#
# COMPACT_ATOMS: atom_id res chain seq x y z
N LYS A 1 5.65 15.59 -27.07
CA LYS A 1 4.71 16.71 -26.85
C LYS A 1 3.29 16.16 -27.03
N GLY A 2 2.38 16.43 -26.08
CA GLY A 2 0.95 16.14 -26.24
C GLY A 2 0.36 14.97 -25.47
N LYS A 3 1.13 14.18 -24.71
CA LYS A 3 0.57 13.10 -23.86
C LYS A 3 -0.25 13.70 -22.70
N ARG A 4 -1.44 13.15 -22.48
CA ARG A 4 -2.22 13.44 -21.27
C ARG A 4 -1.64 12.67 -20.09
N ILE A 5 -1.40 13.38 -18.99
CA ILE A 5 -0.90 12.79 -17.74
C ILE A 5 -2.05 12.81 -16.75
N ALA A 6 -2.49 11.63 -16.32
CA ALA A 6 -3.48 11.50 -15.26
C ALA A 6 -2.83 10.84 -14.05
N MET A 7 -3.08 11.37 -12.86
CA MET A 7 -2.51 10.86 -11.62
C MET A 7 -3.53 10.82 -10.50
N PHE A 8 -3.27 9.98 -9.52
CA PHE A 8 -4.02 9.94 -8.28
C PHE A 8 -3.10 9.62 -7.10
N CYS A 9 -3.55 9.93 -5.92
CA CYS A 9 -2.98 9.46 -4.66
C CYS A 9 -4.11 9.14 -3.69
N THR A 10 -3.80 8.78 -2.47
CA THR A 10 -4.80 8.40 -1.46
C THR A 10 -5.87 9.48 -1.26
N GLY A 11 -5.46 10.71 -0.90
CA GLY A 11 -6.40 11.81 -0.59
C GLY A 11 -6.36 13.01 -1.55
N GLY A 12 -5.52 12.99 -2.59
CA GLY A 12 -5.41 14.09 -3.58
C GLY A 12 -4.31 15.10 -3.30
N ILE A 13 -3.89 15.33 -2.06
CA ILE A 13 -2.96 16.42 -1.66
C ILE A 13 -1.59 16.32 -2.37
N ARG A 14 -1.01 15.13 -2.49
CA ARG A 14 0.26 14.92 -3.21
C ARG A 14 0.12 15.23 -4.70
N CYS A 15 -1.03 14.92 -5.28
CA CYS A 15 -1.32 15.17 -6.68
C CYS A 15 -1.43 16.67 -6.98
N GLU A 16 -1.97 17.48 -6.09
CA GLU A 16 -2.02 18.94 -6.25
C GLU A 16 -0.61 19.52 -6.43
N LYS A 17 0.32 19.12 -5.57
CA LYS A 17 1.73 19.52 -5.68
C LYS A 17 2.39 19.03 -6.97
N SER A 18 2.19 17.75 -7.31
CA SER A 18 2.78 17.15 -8.50
C SER A 18 2.22 17.76 -9.79
N THR A 19 0.91 18.05 -9.84
CA THR A 19 0.25 18.70 -10.97
C THR A 19 0.81 20.09 -11.18
N ASN A 20 0.90 20.89 -10.10
CA ASN A 20 1.48 22.23 -10.18
C ASN A 20 2.92 22.23 -10.66
N PHE A 21 3.75 21.32 -10.14
CA PHE A 21 5.13 21.14 -10.60
C PHE A 21 5.20 20.82 -12.10
N LEU A 22 4.38 19.91 -12.60
CA LEU A 22 4.35 19.55 -14.02
C LEU A 22 3.90 20.72 -14.89
N ILE A 23 2.90 21.48 -14.48
CA ILE A 23 2.42 22.67 -15.21
C ILE A 23 3.52 23.72 -15.30
N GLN A 24 4.25 23.99 -14.21
CA GLN A 24 5.38 24.91 -14.19
C GLN A 24 6.54 24.44 -15.10
N ASN A 25 6.63 23.14 -15.39
CA ASN A 25 7.60 22.55 -16.32
C ASN A 25 7.02 22.32 -17.74
N ASN A 26 6.04 23.12 -18.15
CA ASN A 26 5.42 23.12 -19.48
C ASN A 26 4.68 21.86 -19.88
N HIS A 27 4.15 21.09 -18.91
CA HIS A 27 3.23 19.98 -19.14
C HIS A 27 1.79 20.47 -18.93
N ASN A 28 1.11 20.91 -19.99
CA ASN A 28 -0.21 21.55 -19.89
C ASN A 28 -1.38 20.57 -19.80
N ASN A 29 -1.21 19.29 -20.20
CA ASN A 29 -2.26 18.28 -20.20
C ASN A 29 -2.14 17.36 -18.97
N VAL A 30 -2.23 17.94 -17.78
CA VAL A 30 -2.08 17.23 -16.50
C VAL A 30 -3.40 17.27 -15.73
N PHE A 31 -3.81 16.11 -15.25
CA PHE A 31 -5.06 15.92 -14.51
C PHE A 31 -4.80 15.12 -13.25
N HIS A 32 -5.54 15.38 -12.19
CA HIS A 32 -5.54 14.52 -11.03
C HIS A 32 -6.97 14.22 -10.53
N LEU A 33 -7.10 13.08 -9.88
CA LEU A 33 -8.37 12.63 -9.33
C LEU A 33 -8.73 13.46 -8.11
N LYS A 34 -9.81 14.23 -8.20
CA LYS A 34 -10.30 15.12 -7.13
C LYS A 34 -10.68 14.30 -5.88
N GLY A 35 -10.02 14.61 -4.76
CA GLY A 35 -10.21 13.90 -3.48
C GLY A 35 -9.51 12.53 -3.42
N GLY A 36 -8.70 12.20 -4.45
CA GLY A 36 -7.93 10.98 -4.50
C GLY A 36 -8.76 9.71 -4.68
N ILE A 37 -8.05 8.56 -4.58
CA ILE A 37 -8.69 7.26 -4.80
C ILE A 37 -9.71 6.90 -3.71
N LEU A 38 -9.53 7.37 -2.48
CA LEU A 38 -10.47 7.10 -1.41
C LEU A 38 -11.85 7.68 -1.71
N LYS A 39 -11.90 8.94 -2.16
CA LYS A 39 -13.18 9.57 -2.54
C LYS A 39 -13.81 8.91 -3.75
N TYR A 40 -13.01 8.43 -4.69
CA TYR A 40 -13.49 7.66 -5.83
C TYR A 40 -14.15 6.35 -5.38
N LEU A 41 -13.48 5.57 -4.55
CA LEU A 41 -13.97 4.28 -4.04
C LEU A 41 -15.20 4.43 -3.13
N GLU A 42 -15.36 5.59 -2.50
CA GLU A 42 -16.50 5.92 -1.65
C GLU A 42 -17.74 6.34 -2.48
N LYS A 43 -17.53 7.19 -3.49
CA LYS A 43 -18.65 7.92 -4.15
C LYS A 43 -19.10 7.30 -5.47
N VAL A 44 -18.22 6.62 -6.19
CA VAL A 44 -18.57 6.00 -7.48
C VAL A 44 -19.26 4.67 -7.21
N ALA A 45 -20.45 4.49 -7.75
CA ALA A 45 -21.19 3.23 -7.62
C ALA A 45 -20.40 2.07 -8.28
N LEU A 46 -20.51 0.88 -7.72
CA LEU A 46 -19.71 -0.29 -8.14
C LEU A 46 -19.83 -0.59 -9.63
N GLU A 47 -21.06 -0.51 -10.17
CA GLU A 47 -21.36 -0.77 -11.57
C GLU A 47 -20.76 0.27 -12.54
N LYS A 48 -20.41 1.47 -12.03
CA LYS A 48 -19.77 2.55 -12.78
C LYS A 48 -18.27 2.65 -12.53
N SER A 49 -17.76 1.85 -11.58
CA SER A 49 -16.35 1.90 -11.19
C SER A 49 -15.45 1.29 -12.25
N GLN A 50 -14.41 2.02 -12.62
CA GLN A 50 -13.32 1.53 -13.48
C GLN A 50 -12.18 0.90 -12.68
N TRP A 51 -12.23 0.99 -11.35
CA TRP A 51 -11.22 0.39 -10.49
C TRP A 51 -11.44 -1.12 -10.36
N LYS A 52 -10.36 -1.89 -10.59
CA LYS A 52 -10.36 -3.34 -10.44
C LYS A 52 -9.39 -3.75 -9.34
N GLY A 53 -9.81 -4.68 -8.48
CA GLY A 53 -9.01 -5.19 -7.37
C GLY A 53 -9.01 -4.28 -6.15
N GLU A 54 -7.94 -4.35 -5.37
CA GLU A 54 -7.77 -3.63 -4.12
C GLU A 54 -6.79 -2.47 -4.26
N CYS A 55 -7.01 -1.40 -3.52
CA CYS A 55 -6.14 -0.24 -3.50
C CYS A 55 -5.29 -0.25 -2.23
N PHE A 56 -3.95 -0.22 -2.38
CA PHE A 56 -3.05 -0.08 -1.25
C PHE A 56 -3.21 1.29 -0.58
N VAL A 57 -3.28 1.29 0.75
CA VAL A 57 -3.30 2.48 1.60
C VAL A 57 -2.20 2.41 2.65
N PHE A 58 -1.70 3.59 3.08
CA PHE A 58 -0.56 3.67 4.01
C PHE A 58 -0.99 3.69 5.48
N ASP A 59 -2.06 2.97 5.82
CA ASP A 59 -2.53 2.82 7.19
C ASP A 59 -2.69 1.34 7.57
N GLN A 60 -3.26 1.08 8.75
CA GLN A 60 -3.39 -0.28 9.29
C GLN A 60 -4.30 -1.20 8.47
N ARG A 61 -5.18 -0.65 7.63
CA ARG A 61 -6.08 -1.42 6.76
C ARG A 61 -5.34 -2.07 5.58
N VAL A 62 -4.14 -1.60 5.26
CA VAL A 62 -3.24 -2.07 4.19
C VAL A 62 -3.84 -1.94 2.79
N SER A 63 -5.04 -2.46 2.54
CA SER A 63 -5.74 -2.33 1.26
C SER A 63 -7.23 -2.08 1.45
N LEU A 64 -7.83 -1.42 0.48
CA LEU A 64 -9.26 -1.12 0.45
C LEU A 64 -9.88 -1.59 -0.86
N ARG A 65 -11.10 -2.08 -0.75
CA ARG A 65 -12.01 -2.38 -1.86
C ARG A 65 -12.98 -1.24 -2.07
N HIS A 66 -13.78 -1.37 -3.12
CA HIS A 66 -14.89 -0.46 -3.39
C HIS A 66 -15.81 -0.30 -2.16
N GLY A 67 -16.31 0.92 -1.92
CA GLY A 67 -17.08 1.27 -0.72
C GLY A 67 -16.22 1.36 0.55
N LEU A 68 -14.90 1.55 0.42
CA LEU A 68 -13.92 1.65 1.51
C LEU A 68 -13.89 0.43 2.45
N LYS A 69 -14.35 -0.73 1.98
CA LYS A 69 -14.25 -1.98 2.74
C LYS A 69 -12.78 -2.42 2.81
N GLU A 70 -12.38 -2.95 3.95
CA GLU A 70 -11.04 -3.51 4.11
C GLU A 70 -10.79 -4.64 3.12
N GLY A 71 -9.59 -4.66 2.57
CA GLY A 71 -9.14 -5.67 1.64
C GLY A 71 -8.61 -6.92 2.32
N SER A 72 -8.04 -7.82 1.52
CA SER A 72 -7.49 -9.10 1.97
C SER A 72 -5.98 -9.08 2.19
N TYR A 73 -5.30 -7.99 1.86
CA TYR A 73 -3.85 -7.90 2.00
C TYR A 73 -3.42 -7.59 3.43
N SER A 74 -2.32 -8.22 3.83
CA SER A 74 -1.58 -7.91 5.06
C SER A 74 -0.31 -7.15 4.74
N LEU A 75 0.35 -6.59 5.74
CA LEU A 75 1.60 -5.87 5.57
C LEU A 75 2.79 -6.76 5.92
N CYS A 76 3.79 -6.83 5.06
CA CYS A 76 5.08 -7.38 5.45
C CYS A 76 5.80 -6.40 6.39
N PHE A 77 5.95 -6.76 7.67
CA PHE A 77 6.56 -5.88 8.68
C PHE A 77 8.06 -5.66 8.52
N ALA A 78 8.71 -6.37 7.59
CA ALA A 78 10.11 -6.12 7.23
C ALA A 78 10.26 -5.05 6.15
N CYS A 79 9.56 -5.18 5.02
CA CYS A 79 9.70 -4.26 3.88
C CYS A 79 8.52 -3.32 3.65
N ARG A 80 7.43 -3.46 4.42
CA ARG A 80 6.22 -2.64 4.33
C ARG A 80 5.45 -2.77 3.01
N ARG A 81 5.69 -3.82 2.23
CA ARG A 81 4.89 -4.14 1.05
C ARG A 81 3.65 -4.94 1.43
N PRO A 82 2.53 -4.75 0.71
CA PRO A 82 1.36 -5.60 0.89
C PRO A 82 1.67 -7.03 0.45
N ILE A 83 1.11 -8.00 1.15
CA ILE A 83 1.23 -9.43 0.88
C ILE A 83 -0.15 -10.08 0.96
N SER A 84 -0.46 -10.93 0.01
CA SER A 84 -1.67 -11.75 -0.01
C SER A 84 -1.51 -13.00 0.85
N ASP A 85 -2.60 -13.73 1.09
CA ASP A 85 -2.53 -15.02 1.78
C ASP A 85 -1.74 -16.06 0.95
N ILE A 86 -1.78 -15.97 -0.37
CA ILE A 86 -0.96 -16.82 -1.25
C ILE A 86 0.54 -16.49 -1.05
N ASP A 87 0.90 -15.22 -0.93
CA ASP A 87 2.30 -14.83 -0.68
C ASP A 87 2.83 -15.36 0.66
N LYS A 88 1.94 -15.55 1.64
CA LYS A 88 2.30 -16.13 2.94
C LYS A 88 2.60 -17.64 2.88
N THR A 89 2.16 -18.33 1.85
CA THR A 89 2.50 -19.75 1.64
C THR A 89 3.87 -19.96 1.00
N HIS A 90 4.52 -18.86 0.54
CA HIS A 90 5.82 -18.93 -0.11
C HIS A 90 6.92 -19.32 0.90
N ASN A 91 7.87 -20.16 0.49
CA ASN A 91 8.98 -20.66 1.34
C ASN A 91 9.91 -19.55 1.88
N LYS A 92 9.89 -18.35 1.29
CA LYS A 92 10.62 -17.16 1.75
C LYS A 92 9.84 -16.31 2.73
N TYR A 93 8.61 -16.69 3.06
CA TYR A 93 7.80 -15.97 4.03
C TYR A 93 8.11 -16.42 5.44
N GLU A 94 8.40 -15.46 6.29
CA GLU A 94 8.52 -15.62 7.74
C GLU A 94 7.84 -14.42 8.40
N GLU A 95 6.82 -14.66 9.21
CA GLU A 95 6.02 -13.60 9.81
C GLU A 95 6.87 -12.60 10.60
N GLY A 96 6.70 -11.33 10.30
CA GLY A 96 7.48 -10.25 10.91
C GLY A 96 8.91 -10.11 10.41
N VAL A 97 9.44 -11.03 9.61
CA VAL A 97 10.85 -11.13 9.23
C VAL A 97 11.10 -10.96 7.75
N SER A 98 10.33 -11.61 6.89
CA SER A 98 10.52 -11.53 5.43
C SER A 98 9.29 -11.94 4.63
N CYS A 99 9.26 -11.53 3.37
CA CYS A 99 8.37 -12.06 2.35
C CYS A 99 9.16 -12.32 1.06
N HIS A 100 8.53 -12.91 0.05
CA HIS A 100 9.16 -13.22 -1.24
C HIS A 100 9.86 -12.00 -1.88
N ASN A 101 9.35 -10.77 -1.65
CA ASN A 101 9.92 -9.53 -2.17
C ASN A 101 11.20 -9.06 -1.47
N CYS A 102 11.39 -9.39 -0.19
CA CYS A 102 12.50 -8.83 0.60
C CYS A 102 13.43 -9.87 1.21
N TYR A 103 13.17 -11.14 1.03
CA TYR A 103 13.96 -12.21 1.62
C TYR A 103 15.44 -12.09 1.30
N ASP A 104 15.77 -11.85 0.03
CA ASP A 104 17.16 -11.74 -0.44
C ASP A 104 17.77 -10.35 -0.23
N GLN A 105 16.96 -9.36 0.20
CA GLN A 105 17.40 -7.97 0.43
C GLN A 105 17.98 -7.73 1.84
N HIS A 106 17.75 -8.66 2.77
CA HIS A 106 18.16 -8.51 4.16
C HIS A 106 19.21 -9.52 4.55
N SER A 107 20.31 -9.05 5.19
CA SER A 107 21.34 -9.89 5.75
C SER A 107 20.77 -10.79 6.87
N LEU A 108 21.47 -11.89 7.16
CA LEU A 108 21.11 -12.79 8.26
C LEU A 108 21.01 -12.05 9.60
N ARG A 109 21.97 -11.19 9.90
CA ARG A 109 21.95 -10.34 11.11
C ARG A 109 20.70 -9.48 11.22
N ARG A 110 20.24 -8.89 10.09
CA ARG A 110 19.04 -8.06 10.07
C ARG A 110 17.77 -8.88 10.28
N LYS A 111 17.70 -10.06 9.68
CA LYS A 111 16.59 -11.01 9.89
C LYS A 111 16.51 -11.46 11.35
N GLU A 112 17.67 -11.69 12.01
CA GLU A 112 17.74 -12.02 13.44
C GLU A 112 17.13 -10.90 14.31
N GLY A 113 17.47 -9.65 14.04
CA GLY A 113 16.84 -8.49 14.69
C GLY A 113 15.32 -8.42 14.49
N PHE A 114 14.83 -8.77 13.30
CA PHE A 114 13.40 -8.85 13.04
C PHE A 114 12.73 -9.98 13.81
N ARG A 115 13.35 -11.15 13.92
CA ARG A 115 12.87 -12.28 14.75
C ARG A 115 12.76 -11.90 16.22
N GLU A 116 13.78 -11.19 16.76
CA GLU A 116 13.73 -10.74 18.14
C GLU A 116 12.58 -9.74 18.37
N ARG A 117 12.39 -8.78 17.47
CA ARG A 117 11.24 -7.87 17.52
C ARG A 117 9.91 -8.64 17.50
N GLN A 118 9.76 -9.65 16.64
CA GLN A 118 8.55 -10.47 16.54
C GLN A 118 8.30 -11.25 17.83
N ARG A 119 9.34 -11.85 18.42
CA ARG A 119 9.26 -12.51 19.73
C ARG A 119 8.74 -11.57 20.81
N GLN A 120 9.25 -10.32 20.84
CA GLN A 120 8.79 -9.33 21.82
C GLN A 120 7.34 -8.93 21.61
N ILE A 121 6.87 -8.78 20.36
CA ILE A 121 5.46 -8.48 20.05
C ILE A 121 4.56 -9.61 20.56
N ILE A 122 4.91 -10.86 20.27
CA ILE A 122 4.13 -12.02 20.72
C ILE A 122 4.10 -12.12 22.25
N ARG A 123 5.23 -11.88 22.93
CA ARG A 123 5.28 -11.87 24.41
C ARG A 123 4.40 -10.80 25.02
N ARG A 124 4.38 -9.57 24.42
CA ARG A 124 3.51 -8.49 24.89
C ARG A 124 2.03 -8.82 24.70
N ALA A 125 1.66 -9.36 23.55
CA ALA A 125 0.27 -9.76 23.29
C ALA A 125 -0.22 -10.80 24.32
N LYS A 126 0.62 -11.78 24.69
CA LYS A 126 0.27 -12.80 25.70
C LYS A 126 0.17 -12.25 27.14
N ARG A 127 0.77 -11.11 27.45
CA ARG A 127 0.67 -10.49 28.78
C ARG A 127 -0.58 -9.62 28.96
N ASN A 128 -1.22 -9.23 27.84
CA ASN A 128 -2.40 -8.37 27.83
C ASN A 128 -3.72 -9.15 27.69
N ILE A 129 -3.63 -10.49 27.80
CA ILE A 129 -4.76 -11.42 27.92
C ILE A 129 -4.82 -11.92 29.36
#